data_70e559beb6238e8163d761b398f53d29
#
_entry.id   70e559beb6238e8163d761b398f53d29
#
_cell.length_a   1.000
_cell.length_b   1.000
_cell.length_c   1.000
_cell.angle_alpha   90.00
_cell.angle_beta   90.00
_cell.angle_gamma   90.00
#
_symmetry.space_group_name_H-M   'P 1'
#
loop_
_entity.id
_entity.type
_entity.pdbx_description
1 polymer ?
#
loop_
_entity_poly.entity_id
_entity_poly.type
_entity_poly.pdbx_seq_one_letter_code
_entity_poly.pdbx_strand_id
1 'polypeptide(L)'
;MKIAIFGGSFDPVHAEHVRIARAAREKLGADKIIVVPAGLPPHKQERHLAPAAARLEMARLAFSGIPGCEVSPYEINAGGTSYTVRTVHRFRERYPQDELYLLVGADMLRDFYSWKQPEEILSMAQLVACGREGDPADFQKEQKRFSARFGKPFIPLGYTGAAVSSTEVRALCAFGEDVRSLVPAEVADYIDANELYRVGPVRRALEYLTPARRKHSLRVALMAAERSASAGVSEYAAVLAAGLHDCAKNLPADSPLLKGFAPPEEVPAPVLHQYSGAYVAERILGVTDADVLDAIRYHTSGKPEMTALGKLIFLSDMLEAGRDFPGIRKLRRLFAENLNACMYHCLKQELKHLKKGGGNIYPLTFRAYEYYKEHRK
;
A
#
# COMPACT_ATOMS: atom_id res chain seq x y z
N MET A 1 27.77 21.69 12.51
CA MET A 1 26.65 21.75 11.51
C MET A 1 25.45 20.98 12.04
N LYS A 2 24.27 21.33 11.57
CA LYS A 2 23.05 20.53 11.75
C LYS A 2 22.88 19.60 10.57
N ILE A 3 22.92 18.30 10.80
CA ILE A 3 22.85 17.27 9.76
C ILE A 3 21.59 16.44 9.96
N ALA A 4 20.69 16.46 8.98
CA ALA A 4 19.47 15.67 8.99
C ALA A 4 19.65 14.37 8.20
N ILE A 5 19.43 13.22 8.83
CA ILE A 5 19.43 11.90 8.20
C ILE A 5 17.99 11.56 7.85
N PHE A 6 17.72 11.29 6.57
CA PHE A 6 16.39 10.95 6.08
C PHE A 6 16.41 9.55 5.44
N GLY A 7 16.11 8.56 6.25
CA GLY A 7 16.00 7.16 5.83
C GLY A 7 14.63 6.83 5.27
N GLY A 8 14.58 5.92 4.31
CA GLY A 8 13.32 5.43 3.75
C GLY A 8 13.52 4.37 2.67
N SER A 9 12.47 3.63 2.33
CA SER A 9 12.55 2.70 1.19
C SER A 9 12.64 3.43 -0.16
N PHE A 10 12.02 4.61 -0.26
CA PHE A 10 11.94 5.42 -1.48
C PHE A 10 11.55 4.61 -2.72
N ASP A 11 10.43 3.92 -2.63
CA ASP A 11 9.96 2.92 -3.59
C ASP A 11 8.55 3.24 -4.16
N PRO A 12 8.40 4.30 -5.01
CA PRO A 12 9.39 5.31 -5.36
C PRO A 12 9.46 6.47 -4.36
N VAL A 13 10.40 7.37 -4.62
CA VAL A 13 10.33 8.73 -4.05
C VAL A 13 9.11 9.44 -4.60
N HIS A 14 8.39 10.16 -3.74
CA HIS A 14 7.25 10.99 -4.14
C HIS A 14 7.41 12.44 -3.67
N ALA A 15 6.53 13.32 -4.12
CA ALA A 15 6.62 14.76 -3.87
C ALA A 15 6.74 15.12 -2.38
N GLU A 16 6.05 14.37 -1.50
CA GLU A 16 6.12 14.62 -0.05
C GLU A 16 7.49 14.32 0.55
N HIS A 17 8.22 13.33 0.06
CA HIS A 17 9.60 13.12 0.49
C HIS A 17 10.48 14.35 0.21
N VAL A 18 10.32 14.94 -0.98
CA VAL A 18 11.04 16.16 -1.39
C VAL A 18 10.65 17.36 -0.52
N ARG A 19 9.35 17.52 -0.22
CA ARG A 19 8.84 18.59 0.64
C ARG A 19 9.32 18.46 2.08
N ILE A 20 9.38 17.25 2.64
CA ILE A 20 9.94 16.98 3.97
C ILE A 20 11.42 17.38 4.03
N ALA A 21 12.23 17.03 3.02
CA ALA A 21 13.63 17.44 2.97
C ALA A 21 13.77 18.97 2.91
N ARG A 22 12.97 19.66 2.09
CA ARG A 22 12.96 21.14 2.06
C ARG A 22 12.53 21.74 3.40
N ALA A 23 11.49 21.19 4.04
CA ALA A 23 11.04 21.64 5.35
C ALA A 23 12.10 21.42 6.45
N ALA A 24 12.88 20.35 6.39
CA ALA A 24 14.00 20.13 7.31
C ALA A 24 15.07 21.23 7.17
N ARG A 25 15.34 21.64 5.92
CA ARG A 25 16.25 22.74 5.68
C ARG A 25 15.73 24.09 6.22
N GLU A 26 14.47 24.39 5.94
CA GLU A 26 13.87 25.69 6.26
C GLU A 26 13.50 25.84 7.74
N LYS A 27 12.89 24.82 8.32
CA LYS A 27 12.30 24.89 9.68
C LYS A 27 13.24 24.38 10.77
N LEU A 28 14.04 23.32 10.49
CA LEU A 28 15.05 22.82 11.41
C LEU A 28 16.36 23.60 11.28
N GLY A 29 16.58 24.28 10.15
CA GLY A 29 17.85 24.93 9.82
C GLY A 29 18.96 23.91 9.55
N ALA A 30 18.62 22.79 8.90
CA ALA A 30 19.62 21.78 8.56
C ALA A 30 20.60 22.30 7.52
N ASP A 31 21.90 22.31 7.85
CA ASP A 31 22.98 22.68 6.94
C ASP A 31 23.15 21.61 5.86
N LYS A 32 22.95 20.35 6.24
CA LYS A 32 23.08 19.18 5.38
C LYS A 32 21.93 18.20 5.59
N ILE A 33 21.44 17.62 4.48
CA ILE A 33 20.46 16.53 4.51
C ILE A 33 21.09 15.31 3.84
N ILE A 34 21.10 14.19 4.54
CA ILE A 34 21.60 12.91 4.01
C ILE A 34 20.41 11.98 3.81
N VAL A 35 19.99 11.80 2.56
CA VAL A 35 18.96 10.86 2.18
C VAL A 35 19.57 9.47 2.05
N VAL A 36 19.01 8.49 2.74
CA VAL A 36 19.55 7.12 2.80
C VAL A 36 18.49 6.11 2.34
N PRO A 37 18.49 5.74 1.06
CA PRO A 37 17.63 4.66 0.57
C PRO A 37 18.00 3.33 1.23
N ALA A 38 17.00 2.68 1.83
CA ALA A 38 17.18 1.40 2.52
C ALA A 38 17.61 0.31 1.52
N GLY A 39 18.57 -0.51 1.92
CA GLY A 39 18.96 -1.71 1.18
C GLY A 39 17.82 -2.73 1.22
N LEU A 40 17.68 -3.43 2.34
CA LEU A 40 16.60 -4.37 2.62
C LEU A 40 15.90 -3.97 3.92
N PRO A 41 14.76 -3.27 3.87
CA PRO A 41 14.04 -2.83 5.07
C PRO A 41 13.56 -4.04 5.90
N PRO A 42 13.69 -4.04 7.26
CA PRO A 42 13.32 -5.16 8.11
C PRO A 42 11.86 -5.63 7.96
N HIS A 43 10.96 -4.70 7.76
CA HIS A 43 9.51 -4.94 7.66
C HIS A 43 9.02 -5.18 6.22
N LYS A 44 9.93 -5.28 5.23
CA LYS A 44 9.59 -5.41 3.80
C LYS A 44 10.33 -6.55 3.10
N GLN A 45 10.84 -7.53 3.85
CA GLN A 45 11.64 -8.64 3.29
C GLN A 45 10.87 -9.50 2.27
N GLU A 46 9.54 -9.59 2.40
CA GLU A 46 8.67 -10.36 1.49
C GLU A 46 7.98 -9.50 0.41
N ARG A 47 8.34 -8.21 0.29
CA ARG A 47 7.71 -7.31 -0.68
C ARG A 47 8.50 -7.23 -1.97
N HIS A 48 7.78 -7.17 -3.09
CA HIS A 48 8.34 -6.86 -4.41
C HIS A 48 8.77 -5.38 -4.47
N LEU A 49 9.92 -5.05 -3.87
CA LEU A 49 10.52 -3.73 -4.00
C LEU A 49 11.17 -3.59 -5.38
N ALA A 50 11.17 -2.38 -5.93
CA ALA A 50 12.03 -2.08 -7.07
C ALA A 50 13.51 -2.34 -6.72
N PRO A 51 14.36 -2.71 -7.69
CA PRO A 51 15.77 -2.94 -7.46
C PRO A 51 16.42 -1.80 -6.67
N ALA A 52 17.30 -2.13 -5.73
CA ALA A 52 17.94 -1.12 -4.88
C ALA A 52 18.64 -0.01 -5.69
N ALA A 53 19.26 -0.39 -6.82
CA ALA A 53 19.87 0.58 -7.75
C ALA A 53 18.83 1.55 -8.34
N ALA A 54 17.66 1.07 -8.72
CA ALA A 54 16.58 1.92 -9.24
C ALA A 54 16.06 2.89 -8.18
N ARG A 55 15.86 2.42 -6.93
CA ARG A 55 15.44 3.27 -5.82
C ARG A 55 16.47 4.34 -5.46
N LEU A 56 17.76 3.98 -5.53
CA LEU A 56 18.86 4.93 -5.34
C LEU A 56 18.86 5.99 -6.43
N GLU A 57 18.66 5.61 -7.68
CA GLU A 57 18.64 6.57 -8.81
C GLU A 57 17.43 7.50 -8.73
N MET A 58 16.23 6.96 -8.44
CA MET A 58 15.04 7.80 -8.21
C MET A 58 15.26 8.79 -7.06
N ALA A 59 15.96 8.38 -5.99
CA ALA A 59 16.31 9.31 -4.91
C ALA A 59 17.27 10.39 -5.39
N ARG A 60 18.31 10.06 -6.17
CA ARG A 60 19.24 11.05 -6.73
C ARG A 60 18.52 12.07 -7.61
N LEU A 61 17.67 11.60 -8.51
CA LEU A 61 16.85 12.46 -9.37
C LEU A 61 15.98 13.41 -8.54
N ALA A 62 15.25 12.88 -7.57
CA ALA A 62 14.30 13.64 -6.78
C ALA A 62 14.93 14.73 -5.89
N PHE A 63 16.10 14.45 -5.34
CA PHE A 63 16.75 15.34 -4.37
C PHE A 63 17.88 16.22 -4.95
N SER A 64 18.23 16.06 -6.24
CA SER A 64 19.32 16.80 -6.91
C SER A 64 19.19 18.33 -6.84
N GLY A 65 17.95 18.84 -6.87
CA GLY A 65 17.65 20.27 -6.83
C GLY A 65 17.58 20.88 -5.42
N ILE A 66 17.92 20.14 -4.36
CA ILE A 66 17.87 20.65 -2.97
C ILE A 66 19.28 20.99 -2.51
N PRO A 67 19.62 22.27 -2.28
CA PRO A 67 20.95 22.66 -1.79
C PRO A 67 21.29 21.97 -0.47
N GLY A 68 22.53 21.46 -0.33
CA GLY A 68 22.97 20.75 0.87
C GLY A 68 22.38 19.35 1.06
N CYS A 69 21.63 18.84 0.08
CA CYS A 69 21.12 17.47 0.09
C CYS A 69 22.06 16.52 -0.65
N GLU A 70 22.42 15.41 -0.03
CA GLU A 70 23.16 14.31 -0.66
C GLU A 70 22.42 13.01 -0.50
N VAL A 71 22.48 12.13 -1.50
CA VAL A 71 21.93 10.78 -1.44
C VAL A 71 23.06 9.80 -1.19
N SER A 72 22.99 9.11 -0.06
CA SER A 72 24.00 8.14 0.37
C SER A 72 23.58 6.72 0.01
N PRO A 73 24.42 5.94 -0.71
CA PRO A 73 24.16 4.54 -0.99
C PRO A 73 24.55 3.61 0.19
N TYR A 74 24.78 4.14 1.37
CA TYR A 74 25.37 3.42 2.50
C TYR A 74 24.65 2.10 2.81
N GLU A 75 23.33 2.12 3.02
CA GLU A 75 22.59 0.92 3.40
C GLU A 75 22.50 -0.10 2.25
N ILE A 76 22.45 0.37 1.01
CA ILE A 76 22.47 -0.50 -0.18
C ILE A 76 23.82 -1.21 -0.30
N ASN A 77 24.93 -0.49 -0.11
CA ASN A 77 26.27 -1.02 -0.23
C ASN A 77 26.67 -1.91 0.97
N ALA A 78 26.11 -1.64 2.14
CA ALA A 78 26.37 -2.45 3.35
C ALA A 78 25.80 -3.86 3.26
N GLY A 79 24.77 -4.06 2.43
CA GLY A 79 24.08 -5.36 2.30
C GLY A 79 23.33 -5.78 3.55
N GLY A 80 22.52 -6.84 3.42
CA GLY A 80 21.72 -7.38 4.51
C GLY A 80 20.61 -6.44 4.97
N THR A 81 20.06 -6.73 6.15
CA THR A 81 18.92 -5.95 6.73
C THR A 81 19.37 -4.57 7.17
N SER A 82 18.66 -3.55 6.69
CA SER A 82 18.87 -2.12 7.00
C SER A 82 18.30 -1.78 8.38
N TYR A 83 19.17 -1.64 9.38
CA TYR A 83 18.79 -1.16 10.71
C TYR A 83 19.25 0.27 10.91
N THR A 84 18.35 1.17 11.24
CA THR A 84 18.60 2.61 11.43
C THR A 84 19.72 2.89 12.44
N VAL A 85 19.84 2.08 13.48
CA VAL A 85 20.93 2.22 14.46
C VAL A 85 22.32 2.17 13.80
N ARG A 86 22.54 1.28 12.83
CA ARG A 86 23.80 1.18 12.09
C ARG A 86 24.05 2.42 11.22
N THR A 87 22.99 2.93 10.62
CA THR A 87 23.05 4.14 9.78
C THR A 87 23.41 5.37 10.63
N VAL A 88 22.78 5.52 11.78
CA VAL A 88 23.09 6.63 12.70
C VAL A 88 24.52 6.52 13.25
N HIS A 89 24.98 5.32 13.62
CA HIS A 89 26.38 5.07 14.00
C HIS A 89 27.35 5.54 12.92
N ARG A 90 27.14 5.09 11.68
CA ARG A 90 27.98 5.47 10.54
C ARG A 90 28.11 6.97 10.36
N PHE A 91 27.01 7.70 10.50
CA PHE A 91 27.05 9.15 10.37
C PHE A 91 27.56 9.87 11.62
N ARG A 92 27.39 9.30 12.83
CA ARG A 92 28.03 9.79 14.04
C ARG A 92 29.56 9.67 13.98
N GLU A 93 30.10 8.59 13.45
CA GLU A 93 31.53 8.42 13.21
C GLU A 93 32.06 9.43 12.18
N ARG A 94 31.32 9.69 11.12
CA ARG A 94 31.70 10.63 10.05
C ARG A 94 31.63 12.09 10.50
N TYR A 95 30.73 12.39 11.41
CA TYR A 95 30.41 13.73 11.89
C TYR A 95 30.39 13.79 13.43
N PRO A 96 31.55 13.56 14.09
CA PRO A 96 31.59 13.36 15.56
C PRO A 96 31.22 14.61 16.37
N GLN A 97 31.41 15.81 15.81
CA GLN A 97 31.17 17.09 16.48
C GLN A 97 29.90 17.80 16.02
N ASP A 98 29.19 17.23 15.05
CA ASP A 98 28.00 17.85 14.46
C ASP A 98 26.72 17.39 15.16
N GLU A 99 25.65 18.19 15.08
CA GLU A 99 24.33 17.81 15.56
C GLU A 99 23.62 16.92 14.55
N LEU A 100 23.29 15.69 14.94
CA LEU A 100 22.57 14.75 14.09
C LEU A 100 21.09 14.76 14.43
N TYR A 101 20.26 14.81 13.40
CA TYR A 101 18.81 14.73 13.45
C TYR A 101 18.32 13.56 12.59
N LEU A 102 17.41 12.74 13.09
CA LEU A 102 16.79 11.65 12.35
C LEU A 102 15.35 12.05 11.97
N LEU A 103 15.10 12.23 10.68
CA LEU A 103 13.76 12.58 10.15
C LEU A 103 12.91 11.33 9.99
N VAL A 104 11.70 11.37 10.57
CA VAL A 104 10.70 10.30 10.47
C VAL A 104 9.31 10.85 10.16
N GLY A 105 8.49 10.08 9.47
CA GLY A 105 7.06 10.35 9.35
C GLY A 105 6.29 9.96 10.62
N ALA A 106 5.04 10.40 10.74
CA ALA A 106 4.20 10.10 11.89
C ALA A 106 3.93 8.59 12.08
N ASP A 107 3.85 7.82 11.01
CA ASP A 107 3.76 6.36 11.03
C ASP A 107 5.02 5.72 11.62
N MET A 108 6.19 6.13 11.14
CA MET A 108 7.48 5.66 11.64
C MET A 108 7.72 6.07 13.11
N LEU A 109 7.21 7.23 13.54
CA LEU A 109 7.25 7.66 14.95
C LEU A 109 6.47 6.67 15.84
N ARG A 110 5.30 6.22 15.41
CA ARG A 110 4.52 5.21 16.15
C ARG A 110 5.23 3.87 16.24
N ASP A 111 5.96 3.49 15.20
CA ASP A 111 6.70 2.23 15.14
C ASP A 111 8.07 2.30 15.86
N PHE A 112 8.57 3.50 16.13
CA PHE A 112 9.91 3.74 16.69
C PHE A 112 10.18 2.98 17.99
N TYR A 113 9.15 2.75 18.80
CA TYR A 113 9.24 1.98 20.05
C TYR A 113 9.67 0.52 19.85
N SER A 114 9.43 -0.04 18.67
CA SER A 114 9.79 -1.41 18.29
C SER A 114 11.07 -1.50 17.47
N TRP A 115 11.72 -0.35 17.19
CA TRP A 115 12.95 -0.35 16.41
C TRP A 115 14.10 -1.02 17.18
N LYS A 116 15.09 -1.48 16.44
CA LYS A 116 16.28 -2.07 17.04
C LYS A 116 17.10 -0.99 17.75
N GLN A 117 17.30 -1.15 19.06
CA GLN A 117 18.10 -0.26 19.90
C GLN A 117 17.68 1.24 19.82
N PRO A 118 16.40 1.58 20.09
CA PRO A 118 15.92 2.95 19.93
C PRO A 118 16.60 3.94 20.88
N GLU A 119 16.97 3.52 22.09
CA GLU A 119 17.71 4.33 23.07
C GLU A 119 19.10 4.71 22.53
N GLU A 120 19.78 3.78 21.86
CA GLU A 120 21.09 4.00 21.26
C GLU A 120 21.01 4.99 20.10
N ILE A 121 19.98 4.88 19.24
CA ILE A 121 19.68 5.88 18.19
C ILE A 121 19.54 7.26 18.82
N LEU A 122 18.75 7.37 19.88
CA LEU A 122 18.48 8.63 20.57
C LEU A 122 19.72 9.18 21.33
N SER A 123 20.68 8.36 21.69
CA SER A 123 21.96 8.84 22.29
C SER A 123 22.83 9.58 21.26
N MET A 124 22.68 9.26 19.97
CA MET A 124 23.50 9.77 18.87
C MET A 124 22.83 10.84 18.02
N ALA A 125 21.50 10.79 17.89
CA ALA A 125 20.73 11.70 17.06
C ALA A 125 19.43 12.12 17.74
N GLN A 126 18.97 13.34 17.45
CA GLN A 126 17.67 13.81 17.89
C GLN A 126 16.59 13.43 16.88
N LEU A 127 15.48 12.85 17.37
CA LEU A 127 14.37 12.46 16.50
C LEU A 127 13.55 13.69 16.10
N VAL A 128 13.25 13.83 14.82
CA VAL A 128 12.40 14.89 14.24
C VAL A 128 11.26 14.25 13.49
N ALA A 129 10.03 14.58 13.88
CA ALA A 129 8.84 13.97 13.32
C ALA A 129 8.04 14.94 12.43
N CYS A 130 7.59 14.44 11.28
CA CYS A 130 6.72 15.13 10.33
C CYS A 130 5.29 14.63 10.46
N GLY A 131 4.31 15.56 10.50
CA GLY A 131 2.89 15.23 10.38
C GLY A 131 2.50 14.84 8.95
N ARG A 132 1.34 14.19 8.82
CA ARG A 132 0.72 13.87 7.54
C ARG A 132 -0.77 14.24 7.59
N GLU A 133 -1.29 14.84 6.53
CA GLU A 133 -2.72 15.17 6.42
C GLU A 133 -3.57 13.89 6.53
N GLY A 134 -4.64 13.97 7.31
CA GLY A 134 -5.51 12.82 7.59
C GLY A 134 -4.95 11.84 8.62
N ASP A 135 -3.71 12.03 9.11
CA ASP A 135 -3.17 11.24 10.22
C ASP A 135 -3.72 11.79 11.56
N PRO A 136 -4.42 10.97 12.36
CA PRO A 136 -4.93 11.38 13.67
C PRO A 136 -3.83 11.54 14.71
N ALA A 137 -2.56 11.59 14.33
CA ALA A 137 -1.45 11.72 15.27
C ALA A 137 -1.57 13.03 16.06
N ASP A 138 -2.04 12.93 17.27
CA ASP A 138 -1.94 13.98 18.27
C ASP A 138 -0.49 14.04 18.76
N PHE A 139 0.31 14.90 18.13
CA PHE A 139 1.71 15.08 18.49
C PHE A 139 1.91 15.50 19.96
N GLN A 140 0.95 16.16 20.57
CA GLN A 140 1.04 16.50 21.98
C GLN A 140 0.92 15.26 22.88
N LYS A 141 -0.03 14.38 22.56
CA LYS A 141 -0.20 13.12 23.27
C LYS A 141 1.00 12.20 23.03
N GLU A 142 1.44 12.10 21.77
CA GLU A 142 2.58 11.26 21.41
C GLU A 142 3.89 11.77 22.03
N GLN A 143 4.08 13.09 22.14
CA GLN A 143 5.23 13.69 22.80
C GLN A 143 5.30 13.35 24.29
N LYS A 144 4.15 13.37 24.99
CA LYS A 144 4.06 12.93 26.39
C LYS A 144 4.45 11.46 26.53
N ARG A 145 3.91 10.60 25.68
CA ARG A 145 4.22 9.16 25.66
C ARG A 145 5.70 8.90 25.37
N PHE A 146 6.25 9.58 24.36
CA PHE A 146 7.65 9.45 23.95
C PHE A 146 8.60 9.90 25.07
N SER A 147 8.34 11.08 25.66
CA SER A 147 9.14 11.60 26.77
C SER A 147 9.09 10.70 28.01
N ALA A 148 7.92 10.13 28.33
CA ALA A 148 7.79 9.18 29.44
C ALA A 148 8.62 7.90 29.20
N ARG A 149 8.72 7.43 27.94
CA ARG A 149 9.47 6.21 27.60
C ARG A 149 10.97 6.43 27.46
N PHE A 150 11.40 7.56 26.86
CA PHE A 150 12.79 7.79 26.48
C PHE A 150 13.49 8.93 27.25
N GLY A 151 12.80 9.58 28.19
CA GLY A 151 13.37 10.65 29.03
C GLY A 151 13.60 11.99 28.31
N LYS A 152 13.26 12.07 26.99
CA LYS A 152 13.40 13.29 26.17
C LYS A 152 12.32 13.36 25.09
N PRO A 153 11.89 14.58 24.67
CA PRO A 153 10.92 14.72 23.59
C PRO A 153 11.56 14.49 22.21
N PHE A 154 10.75 14.16 21.21
CA PHE A 154 11.10 14.37 19.81
C PHE A 154 10.81 15.83 19.39
N ILE A 155 11.38 16.29 18.29
CA ILE A 155 11.10 17.62 17.72
C ILE A 155 10.01 17.49 16.66
N PRO A 156 8.86 18.17 16.79
CA PRO A 156 7.95 18.33 15.67
C PRO A 156 8.58 19.22 14.60
N LEU A 157 8.63 18.76 13.33
CA LEU A 157 9.18 19.57 12.24
C LEU A 157 8.33 20.80 11.92
N GLY A 158 7.10 20.87 12.41
CA GLY A 158 6.15 21.95 12.08
C GLY A 158 5.74 21.94 10.60
N TYR A 159 5.73 20.76 9.99
CA TYR A 159 5.28 20.51 8.63
C TYR A 159 4.28 19.35 8.63
N THR A 160 3.15 19.56 7.95
CA THR A 160 2.15 18.53 7.72
C THR A 160 2.06 18.29 6.21
N GLY A 161 2.48 17.12 5.77
CA GLY A 161 2.50 16.73 4.37
C GLY A 161 1.14 16.25 3.87
N ALA A 162 0.94 16.29 2.56
CA ALA A 162 -0.25 15.71 1.92
C ALA A 162 -0.28 14.18 2.04
N ALA A 163 -1.47 13.61 1.86
CA ALA A 163 -1.70 12.16 1.97
C ALA A 163 -1.23 11.39 0.72
N VAL A 164 0.00 11.62 0.25
CA VAL A 164 0.63 10.86 -0.85
C VAL A 164 1.41 9.68 -0.30
N SER A 165 1.35 8.52 -0.96
CA SER A 165 2.12 7.34 -0.56
C SER A 165 2.77 6.63 -1.75
N SER A 166 3.92 6.00 -1.50
CA SER A 166 4.56 5.14 -2.52
C SER A 166 3.66 3.98 -2.95
N THR A 167 2.82 3.45 -2.05
CA THR A 167 1.84 2.41 -2.35
C THR A 167 0.81 2.88 -3.38
N GLU A 168 0.28 4.09 -3.22
CA GLU A 168 -0.61 4.72 -4.20
C GLU A 168 0.06 4.86 -5.57
N VAL A 169 1.29 5.39 -5.60
CA VAL A 169 2.06 5.53 -6.85
C VAL A 169 2.25 4.19 -7.54
N ARG A 170 2.64 3.14 -6.82
CA ARG A 170 2.82 1.80 -7.42
C ARG A 170 1.52 1.22 -7.97
N ALA A 171 0.40 1.38 -7.25
CA ALA A 171 -0.90 0.92 -7.73
C ALA A 171 -1.35 1.67 -9.00
N LEU A 172 -1.13 2.98 -9.07
CA LEU A 172 -1.38 3.78 -10.28
C LEU A 172 -0.51 3.31 -11.45
N CYS A 173 0.80 3.13 -11.24
CA CYS A 173 1.71 2.60 -12.25
C CYS A 173 1.27 1.22 -12.77
N ALA A 174 0.80 0.32 -11.90
CA ALA A 174 0.30 -0.99 -12.31
C ALA A 174 -0.88 -0.88 -13.30
N PHE A 175 -1.71 0.14 -13.16
CA PHE A 175 -2.85 0.44 -14.06
C PHE A 175 -2.48 1.34 -15.25
N GLY A 176 -1.30 1.94 -15.26
CA GLY A 176 -0.83 2.84 -16.31
C GLY A 176 -1.36 4.24 -16.25
N GLU A 177 -1.74 4.63 -15.07
CA GLU A 177 -2.12 6.00 -14.80
C GLU A 177 -0.88 6.91 -14.72
N ASP A 178 -1.05 8.16 -15.10
CA ASP A 178 0.01 9.17 -14.96
C ASP A 178 0.24 9.54 -13.49
N VAL A 179 1.49 9.46 -13.06
CA VAL A 179 1.89 9.74 -11.67
C VAL A 179 2.67 11.06 -11.50
N ARG A 180 2.80 11.88 -12.57
CA ARG A 180 3.56 13.14 -12.54
C ARG A 180 3.05 14.17 -11.54
N SER A 181 1.80 14.07 -11.12
CA SER A 181 1.24 14.91 -10.04
C SER A 181 1.69 14.49 -8.64
N LEU A 182 2.19 13.26 -8.48
CA LEU A 182 2.53 12.65 -7.19
C LEU A 182 4.05 12.51 -6.98
N VAL A 183 4.82 12.42 -8.05
CA VAL A 183 6.28 12.28 -8.01
C VAL A 183 6.97 13.41 -8.79
N PRO A 184 8.25 13.72 -8.54
CA PRO A 184 9.01 14.61 -9.41
C PRO A 184 9.01 14.12 -10.86
N ALA A 185 9.01 15.05 -11.82
CA ALA A 185 8.92 14.72 -13.25
C ALA A 185 10.03 13.73 -13.69
N GLU A 186 11.26 13.97 -13.24
CA GLU A 186 12.43 13.14 -13.55
C GLU A 186 12.28 11.70 -12.99
N VAL A 187 11.58 11.56 -11.85
CA VAL A 187 11.25 10.25 -11.27
C VAL A 187 10.17 9.56 -12.07
N ALA A 188 9.14 10.29 -12.53
CA ALA A 188 8.10 9.72 -13.38
C ALA A 188 8.70 9.22 -14.72
N ASP A 189 9.55 10.01 -15.35
CA ASP A 189 10.24 9.64 -16.59
C ASP A 189 11.14 8.41 -16.39
N TYR A 190 11.82 8.31 -15.24
CA TYR A 190 12.63 7.14 -14.89
C TYR A 190 11.77 5.88 -14.67
N ILE A 191 10.62 6.00 -14.00
CA ILE A 191 9.66 4.92 -13.82
C ILE A 191 9.17 4.39 -15.16
N ASP A 192 8.79 5.29 -16.08
CA ASP A 192 8.28 4.94 -17.40
C ASP A 192 9.36 4.27 -18.26
N ALA A 193 10.57 4.86 -18.30
CA ALA A 193 11.68 4.35 -19.10
C ALA A 193 12.19 2.96 -18.66
N ASN A 194 12.05 2.64 -17.37
CA ASN A 194 12.49 1.36 -16.81
C ASN A 194 11.31 0.40 -16.54
N GLU A 195 10.10 0.73 -16.98
CA GLU A 195 8.88 -0.05 -16.78
C GLU A 195 8.64 -0.49 -15.31
N LEU A 196 9.05 0.35 -14.35
CA LEU A 196 8.94 0.04 -12.92
C LEU A 196 7.47 -0.02 -12.50
N TYR A 197 7.17 -0.92 -11.55
CA TYR A 197 5.84 -1.14 -10.96
C TYR A 197 4.77 -1.61 -11.96
N ARG A 198 5.16 -1.98 -13.17
CA ARG A 198 4.25 -2.50 -14.18
C ARG A 198 3.80 -3.91 -13.83
N VAL A 199 2.49 -4.15 -13.86
CA VAL A 199 1.90 -5.47 -13.65
C VAL A 199 1.28 -5.94 -14.98
N GLY A 200 2.02 -6.75 -15.73
CA GLY A 200 1.67 -7.17 -17.09
C GLY A 200 0.27 -7.76 -17.23
N PRO A 201 -0.16 -8.73 -16.39
CA PRO A 201 -1.53 -9.25 -16.41
C PRO A 201 -2.60 -8.19 -16.20
N VAL A 202 -2.40 -7.23 -15.29
CA VAL A 202 -3.34 -6.12 -15.06
C VAL A 202 -3.45 -5.27 -16.32
N ARG A 203 -2.32 -4.87 -16.91
CA ARG A 203 -2.30 -4.04 -18.13
C ARG A 203 -3.07 -4.68 -19.28
N ARG A 204 -2.88 -5.98 -19.50
CA ARG A 204 -3.63 -6.73 -20.52
C ARG A 204 -5.12 -6.83 -20.18
N ALA A 205 -5.48 -7.05 -18.92
CA ALA A 205 -6.87 -7.12 -18.49
C ALA A 205 -7.63 -5.82 -18.72
N LEU A 206 -6.96 -4.66 -18.60
CA LEU A 206 -7.58 -3.35 -18.84
C LEU A 206 -8.12 -3.22 -20.26
N GLU A 207 -7.57 -3.94 -21.24
CA GLU A 207 -8.05 -3.92 -22.63
C GLU A 207 -9.47 -4.52 -22.77
N TYR A 208 -9.85 -5.39 -21.85
CA TYR A 208 -11.15 -6.08 -21.83
C TYR A 208 -12.23 -5.31 -21.06
N LEU A 209 -11.84 -4.22 -20.36
CA LEU A 209 -12.70 -3.47 -19.48
C LEU A 209 -13.24 -2.19 -20.11
N THR A 210 -14.49 -1.87 -19.83
CA THR A 210 -15.03 -0.54 -20.12
C THR A 210 -14.34 0.54 -19.28
N PRO A 211 -14.33 1.81 -19.72
CA PRO A 211 -13.73 2.91 -18.94
C PRO A 211 -14.24 2.99 -17.50
N ALA A 212 -15.55 2.80 -17.30
CA ALA A 212 -16.16 2.81 -15.96
C ALA A 212 -15.63 1.65 -15.10
N ARG A 213 -15.45 0.47 -15.69
CA ARG A 213 -14.94 -0.71 -15.00
C ARG A 213 -13.44 -0.59 -14.70
N ARG A 214 -12.64 -0.01 -15.60
CA ARG A 214 -11.22 0.32 -15.32
C ARG A 214 -11.10 1.23 -14.09
N LYS A 215 -11.91 2.31 -14.03
CA LYS A 215 -11.92 3.22 -12.91
C LYS A 215 -12.35 2.54 -11.60
N HIS A 216 -13.31 1.62 -11.65
CA HIS A 216 -13.73 0.82 -10.51
C HIS A 216 -12.59 -0.09 -10.03
N SER A 217 -12.00 -0.90 -10.93
CA SER A 217 -10.91 -1.82 -10.59
C SER A 217 -9.69 -1.09 -10.04
N LEU A 218 -9.37 0.11 -10.54
CA LEU A 218 -8.33 0.96 -9.97
C LEU A 218 -8.64 1.35 -8.52
N ARG A 219 -9.88 1.78 -8.21
CA ARG A 219 -10.26 2.14 -6.84
C ARG A 219 -10.23 0.94 -5.90
N VAL A 220 -10.62 -0.24 -6.39
CA VAL A 220 -10.47 -1.51 -5.65
C VAL A 220 -9.00 -1.79 -5.36
N ALA A 221 -8.12 -1.64 -6.36
CA ALA A 221 -6.69 -1.87 -6.22
C ALA A 221 -6.03 -0.87 -5.24
N LEU A 222 -6.38 0.41 -5.30
CA LEU A 222 -5.89 1.42 -4.35
C LEU A 222 -6.27 1.06 -2.92
N MET A 223 -7.52 0.69 -2.67
CA MET A 223 -7.98 0.29 -1.34
C MET A 223 -7.32 -1.01 -0.87
N ALA A 224 -7.20 -2.02 -1.74
CA ALA A 224 -6.55 -3.29 -1.42
C ALA A 224 -5.06 -3.11 -1.13
N ALA A 225 -4.35 -2.31 -1.92
CA ALA A 225 -2.94 -2.00 -1.71
C ALA A 225 -2.70 -1.28 -0.38
N GLU A 226 -3.51 -0.27 -0.06
CA GLU A 226 -3.44 0.46 1.22
C GLU A 226 -3.60 -0.48 2.43
N ARG A 227 -4.48 -1.47 2.33
CA ARG A 227 -4.83 -2.39 3.41
C ARG A 227 -3.99 -3.67 3.45
N SER A 228 -3.21 -3.94 2.40
CA SER A 228 -2.47 -5.20 2.24
C SER A 228 -1.56 -5.51 3.42
N ALA A 229 -0.80 -4.52 3.90
CA ALA A 229 0.13 -4.70 5.03
C ALA A 229 -0.59 -5.07 6.33
N SER A 230 -1.70 -4.40 6.66
CA SER A 230 -2.49 -4.69 7.87
C SER A 230 -3.21 -6.04 7.78
N ALA A 231 -3.49 -6.51 6.56
CA ALA A 231 -4.09 -7.83 6.31
C ALA A 231 -3.04 -8.96 6.25
N GLY A 232 -1.74 -8.66 6.35
CA GLY A 232 -0.67 -9.64 6.17
C GLY A 232 -0.56 -10.19 4.74
N VAL A 233 -0.94 -9.39 3.74
CA VAL A 233 -1.02 -9.77 2.33
C VAL A 233 0.07 -9.03 1.54
N SER A 234 0.65 -9.69 0.54
CA SER A 234 1.53 -9.03 -0.42
C SER A 234 0.79 -7.93 -1.18
N GLU A 235 1.36 -6.72 -1.24
CA GLU A 235 0.79 -5.61 -2.00
C GLU A 235 0.68 -5.96 -3.50
N TYR A 236 1.67 -6.67 -4.04
CA TYR A 236 1.64 -7.14 -5.42
C TYR A 236 0.44 -8.08 -5.67
N ALA A 237 0.22 -9.06 -4.80
CA ALA A 237 -0.91 -9.98 -4.90
C ALA A 237 -2.26 -9.24 -4.78
N ALA A 238 -2.34 -8.25 -3.86
CA ALA A 238 -3.53 -7.42 -3.69
C ALA A 238 -3.86 -6.60 -4.96
N VAL A 239 -2.85 -5.92 -5.55
CA VAL A 239 -3.02 -5.14 -6.79
C VAL A 239 -3.35 -6.05 -7.97
N LEU A 240 -2.68 -7.21 -8.09
CA LEU A 240 -2.93 -8.17 -9.15
C LEU A 240 -4.36 -8.72 -9.08
N ALA A 241 -4.78 -9.23 -7.92
CA ALA A 241 -6.14 -9.78 -7.75
C ALA A 241 -7.21 -8.69 -7.96
N ALA A 242 -7.01 -7.48 -7.41
CA ALA A 242 -7.92 -6.35 -7.60
C ALA A 242 -8.01 -5.88 -9.05
N GLY A 243 -6.89 -5.87 -9.78
CA GLY A 243 -6.88 -5.50 -11.21
C GLY A 243 -7.61 -6.52 -12.09
N LEU A 244 -7.66 -7.78 -11.65
CA LEU A 244 -8.20 -8.89 -12.43
C LEU A 244 -9.61 -9.34 -11.99
N HIS A 245 -10.12 -8.93 -10.82
CA HIS A 245 -11.36 -9.48 -10.25
C HIS A 245 -12.55 -9.43 -11.22
N ASP A 246 -12.67 -8.34 -11.96
CA ASP A 246 -13.75 -8.09 -12.90
C ASP A 246 -13.33 -8.23 -14.40
N CYS A 247 -12.16 -8.81 -14.71
CA CYS A 247 -11.61 -8.85 -16.07
C CYS A 247 -12.51 -9.50 -17.12
N ALA A 248 -13.41 -10.39 -16.72
CA ALA A 248 -14.36 -11.05 -17.60
C ALA A 248 -15.82 -10.53 -17.49
N LYS A 249 -16.08 -9.50 -16.67
CA LYS A 249 -17.47 -9.06 -16.37
C LYS A 249 -18.24 -8.56 -17.57
N ASN A 250 -17.56 -7.98 -18.54
CA ASN A 250 -18.17 -7.42 -19.73
C ASN A 250 -17.91 -8.26 -20.99
N LEU A 251 -17.29 -9.44 -20.85
CA LEU A 251 -17.05 -10.32 -21.99
C LEU A 251 -18.37 -10.96 -22.44
N PRO A 252 -18.67 -10.95 -23.74
CA PRO A 252 -19.80 -11.70 -24.27
C PRO A 252 -19.56 -13.21 -24.11
N ALA A 253 -20.64 -13.99 -24.02
CA ALA A 253 -20.56 -15.45 -23.79
C ALA A 253 -19.78 -16.21 -24.88
N ASP A 254 -19.77 -15.71 -26.10
CA ASP A 254 -19.04 -16.23 -27.25
C ASP A 254 -17.62 -15.67 -27.41
N SER A 255 -17.14 -14.92 -26.43
CA SER A 255 -15.79 -14.34 -26.46
C SER A 255 -14.73 -15.43 -26.67
N PRO A 256 -13.76 -15.22 -27.58
CA PRO A 256 -12.62 -16.14 -27.76
C PRO A 256 -11.82 -16.34 -26.47
N LEU A 257 -11.83 -15.37 -25.56
CA LEU A 257 -11.16 -15.45 -24.24
C LEU A 257 -11.82 -16.48 -23.31
N LEU A 258 -13.07 -16.86 -23.58
CA LEU A 258 -13.83 -17.85 -22.82
C LEU A 258 -13.84 -19.22 -23.49
N LYS A 259 -13.10 -19.44 -24.58
CA LYS A 259 -13.04 -20.73 -25.27
C LYS A 259 -12.55 -21.83 -24.32
N GLY A 260 -13.40 -22.83 -24.06
CA GLY A 260 -13.12 -23.94 -23.13
C GLY A 260 -13.50 -23.64 -21.68
N PHE A 261 -14.03 -22.46 -21.35
CA PHE A 261 -14.62 -22.19 -20.05
C PHE A 261 -15.94 -22.98 -19.89
N ALA A 262 -16.00 -23.74 -18.80
CA ALA A 262 -17.24 -24.42 -18.37
C ALA A 262 -17.63 -23.87 -16.99
N PRO A 263 -18.76 -23.18 -16.86
CA PRO A 263 -19.19 -22.69 -15.54
C PRO A 263 -19.56 -23.87 -14.65
N PRO A 264 -19.40 -23.72 -13.31
CA PRO A 264 -20.01 -24.66 -12.39
C PRO A 264 -21.53 -24.70 -12.57
N GLU A 265 -22.14 -25.82 -12.22
CA GLU A 265 -23.59 -25.96 -12.24
C GLU A 265 -24.28 -24.96 -11.30
N GLU A 266 -25.48 -24.50 -11.70
CA GLU A 266 -26.36 -23.64 -10.91
C GLU A 266 -25.78 -22.27 -10.47
N VAL A 267 -24.83 -21.70 -11.22
CA VAL A 267 -24.31 -20.37 -10.93
C VAL A 267 -25.25 -19.29 -11.50
N PRO A 268 -25.78 -18.37 -10.66
CA PRO A 268 -26.58 -17.25 -11.17
C PRO A 268 -25.77 -16.33 -12.09
N ALA A 269 -26.38 -15.84 -13.16
CA ALA A 269 -25.74 -14.98 -14.15
C ALA A 269 -24.97 -13.77 -13.54
N PRO A 270 -25.48 -13.05 -12.51
CA PRO A 270 -24.75 -11.94 -11.89
C PRO A 270 -23.43 -12.35 -11.21
N VAL A 271 -23.29 -13.63 -10.85
CA VAL A 271 -22.11 -14.18 -10.12
C VAL A 271 -21.14 -14.88 -11.08
N LEU A 272 -21.58 -15.22 -12.30
CA LEU A 272 -20.81 -16.03 -13.26
C LEU A 272 -19.43 -15.42 -13.57
N HIS A 273 -19.34 -14.08 -13.65
CA HIS A 273 -18.11 -13.38 -14.01
C HIS A 273 -16.93 -13.65 -13.05
N GLN A 274 -17.17 -14.03 -11.80
CA GLN A 274 -16.10 -14.38 -10.86
C GLN A 274 -15.37 -15.68 -11.28
N TYR A 275 -16.10 -16.64 -11.85
CA TYR A 275 -15.53 -17.91 -12.36
C TYR A 275 -14.87 -17.72 -13.72
N SER A 276 -15.54 -17.03 -14.66
CA SER A 276 -14.94 -16.71 -15.95
C SER A 276 -13.74 -15.76 -15.80
N GLY A 277 -13.75 -14.84 -14.82
CA GLY A 277 -12.62 -13.99 -14.49
C GLY A 277 -11.40 -14.79 -14.00
N ALA A 278 -11.60 -15.74 -13.10
CA ALA A 278 -10.53 -16.62 -12.64
C ALA A 278 -9.96 -17.48 -13.79
N TYR A 279 -10.86 -17.98 -14.68
CA TYR A 279 -10.44 -18.71 -15.87
C TYR A 279 -9.58 -17.85 -16.82
N VAL A 280 -10.02 -16.63 -17.14
CA VAL A 280 -9.25 -15.68 -17.97
C VAL A 280 -7.92 -15.32 -17.32
N ALA A 281 -7.90 -15.06 -16.00
CA ALA A 281 -6.69 -14.78 -15.27
C ALA A 281 -5.67 -15.93 -15.39
N GLU A 282 -6.10 -17.16 -15.20
CA GLU A 282 -5.25 -18.35 -15.28
C GLU A 282 -4.81 -18.65 -16.72
N ARG A 283 -5.76 -18.83 -17.64
CA ARG A 283 -5.49 -19.39 -18.96
C ARG A 283 -5.02 -18.38 -19.99
N ILE A 284 -5.46 -17.15 -19.87
CA ILE A 284 -5.16 -16.09 -20.85
C ILE A 284 -4.10 -15.14 -20.34
N LEU A 285 -4.18 -14.74 -19.07
CA LEU A 285 -3.27 -13.77 -18.48
C LEU A 285 -2.05 -14.42 -17.79
N GLY A 286 -2.06 -15.75 -17.62
CA GLY A 286 -0.93 -16.55 -17.13
C GLY A 286 -0.68 -16.40 -15.62
N VAL A 287 -1.75 -16.12 -14.84
CA VAL A 287 -1.66 -16.09 -13.38
C VAL A 287 -1.61 -17.53 -12.84
N THR A 288 -0.58 -17.83 -12.07
CA THR A 288 -0.36 -19.15 -11.46
C THR A 288 -0.53 -19.18 -9.95
N ASP A 289 -0.60 -18.00 -9.31
CA ASP A 289 -0.80 -17.89 -7.87
C ASP A 289 -2.23 -18.34 -7.51
N ALA A 290 -2.31 -19.44 -6.77
CA ALA A 290 -3.58 -20.05 -6.39
C ALA A 290 -4.44 -19.15 -5.49
N ASP A 291 -3.80 -18.34 -4.62
CA ASP A 291 -4.51 -17.44 -3.72
C ASP A 291 -5.11 -16.25 -4.49
N VAL A 292 -4.38 -15.72 -5.47
CA VAL A 292 -4.88 -14.69 -6.39
C VAL A 292 -6.07 -15.22 -7.19
N LEU A 293 -5.97 -16.42 -7.75
CA LEU A 293 -7.07 -17.06 -8.51
C LEU A 293 -8.29 -17.34 -7.63
N ASP A 294 -8.09 -17.75 -6.39
CA ASP A 294 -9.15 -17.98 -5.41
C ASP A 294 -9.84 -16.66 -5.02
N ALA A 295 -9.06 -15.60 -4.80
CA ALA A 295 -9.59 -14.28 -4.52
C ALA A 295 -10.47 -13.75 -5.66
N ILE A 296 -10.04 -13.92 -6.93
CA ILE A 296 -10.84 -13.56 -8.12
C ILE A 296 -12.11 -14.44 -8.18
N ARG A 297 -11.99 -15.75 -7.96
CA ARG A 297 -13.08 -16.72 -8.08
C ARG A 297 -14.21 -16.52 -7.10
N TYR A 298 -13.96 -15.86 -5.97
CA TYR A 298 -14.96 -15.70 -4.91
C TYR A 298 -15.20 -14.25 -4.48
N HIS A 299 -14.72 -13.27 -5.27
CA HIS A 299 -14.83 -11.86 -4.91
C HIS A 299 -16.28 -11.33 -4.85
N THR A 300 -17.22 -11.96 -5.56
CA THR A 300 -18.64 -11.54 -5.57
C THR A 300 -19.47 -12.32 -4.55
N SER A 301 -19.38 -13.64 -4.55
CA SER A 301 -20.22 -14.47 -3.67
C SER A 301 -19.66 -14.60 -2.26
N GLY A 302 -18.37 -14.44 -2.08
CA GLY A 302 -17.67 -14.97 -0.93
C GLY A 302 -17.72 -16.51 -0.86
N LYS A 303 -17.02 -17.07 0.11
CA LYS A 303 -17.11 -18.48 0.54
C LYS A 303 -16.76 -18.59 2.02
N PRO A 304 -17.07 -19.71 2.70
CA PRO A 304 -16.45 -20.02 3.99
C PRO A 304 -14.92 -20.03 3.90
N GLU A 305 -14.24 -19.68 4.99
CA GLU A 305 -12.78 -19.80 5.12
C GLU A 305 -11.96 -19.10 4.01
N MET A 306 -12.39 -17.92 3.57
CA MET A 306 -11.57 -17.16 2.64
C MET A 306 -10.22 -16.80 3.24
N THR A 307 -9.18 -16.83 2.43
CA THR A 307 -7.84 -16.34 2.79
C THR A 307 -7.87 -14.85 3.12
N ALA A 308 -6.79 -14.32 3.67
CA ALA A 308 -6.67 -12.89 3.92
C ALA A 308 -6.79 -12.08 2.61
N LEU A 309 -6.17 -12.55 1.52
CA LEU A 309 -6.28 -11.94 0.19
C LEU A 309 -7.73 -11.98 -0.34
N GLY A 310 -8.38 -13.14 -0.26
CA GLY A 310 -9.76 -13.28 -0.70
C GLY A 310 -10.70 -12.31 0.02
N LYS A 311 -10.60 -12.21 1.37
CA LYS A 311 -11.36 -11.24 2.16
C LYS A 311 -11.02 -9.79 1.78
N LEU A 312 -9.75 -9.50 1.57
CA LEU A 312 -9.27 -8.18 1.18
C LEU A 312 -9.92 -7.72 -0.14
N ILE A 313 -9.95 -8.59 -1.16
CA ILE A 313 -10.53 -8.26 -2.47
C ILE A 313 -12.04 -8.12 -2.39
N PHE A 314 -12.75 -9.05 -1.75
CA PHE A 314 -14.20 -8.97 -1.53
C PHE A 314 -14.60 -7.65 -0.85
N LEU A 315 -13.91 -7.29 0.23
CA LEU A 315 -14.20 -6.07 0.98
C LEU A 315 -13.81 -4.81 0.22
N SER A 316 -12.71 -4.83 -0.52
CA SER A 316 -12.27 -3.69 -1.32
C SER A 316 -13.23 -3.41 -2.48
N ASP A 317 -13.76 -4.44 -3.16
CA ASP A 317 -14.80 -4.25 -4.20
C ASP A 317 -16.07 -3.62 -3.62
N MET A 318 -16.50 -4.09 -2.45
CA MET A 318 -17.72 -3.59 -1.82
C MET A 318 -17.56 -2.19 -1.22
N LEU A 319 -16.35 -1.80 -0.79
CA LEU A 319 -16.11 -0.60 0.02
C LEU A 319 -15.28 0.48 -0.66
N GLU A 320 -14.84 0.30 -1.92
CA GLU A 320 -14.00 1.25 -2.64
C GLU A 320 -14.57 2.68 -2.65
N ALA A 321 -13.72 3.67 -2.91
CA ALA A 321 -14.04 5.09 -2.71
C ALA A 321 -15.27 5.61 -3.50
N GLY A 322 -15.59 4.98 -4.63
CA GLY A 322 -16.74 5.33 -5.45
C GLY A 322 -18.07 4.71 -4.99
N ARG A 323 -18.04 3.83 -3.99
CA ARG A 323 -19.26 3.26 -3.41
C ARG A 323 -19.86 4.24 -2.39
N ASP A 324 -21.18 4.38 -2.43
CA ASP A 324 -21.93 5.16 -1.42
C ASP A 324 -23.26 4.45 -1.12
N PHE A 325 -23.43 4.06 0.14
CA PHE A 325 -24.64 3.47 0.68
C PHE A 325 -24.71 3.62 2.20
N PRO A 326 -25.89 3.53 2.82
CA PRO A 326 -26.04 3.71 4.26
C PRO A 326 -25.13 2.76 5.08
N GLY A 327 -24.32 3.35 5.96
CA GLY A 327 -23.43 2.60 6.84
C GLY A 327 -22.02 2.32 6.30
N ILE A 328 -21.69 2.70 5.05
CA ILE A 328 -20.39 2.43 4.42
C ILE A 328 -19.22 2.98 5.25
N ARG A 329 -19.35 4.17 5.86
CA ARG A 329 -18.29 4.76 6.70
C ARG A 329 -17.95 3.88 7.92
N LYS A 330 -18.96 3.23 8.51
CA LYS A 330 -18.77 2.27 9.61
C LYS A 330 -18.06 1.01 9.13
N LEU A 331 -18.44 0.50 7.96
CA LEU A 331 -17.81 -0.68 7.36
C LEU A 331 -16.35 -0.40 6.98
N ARG A 332 -16.03 0.75 6.42
CA ARG A 332 -14.64 1.15 6.11
C ARG A 332 -13.76 1.24 7.37
N ARG A 333 -14.31 1.67 8.51
CA ARG A 333 -13.58 1.62 9.80
C ARG A 333 -13.37 0.18 10.26
N LEU A 334 -14.43 -0.62 10.23
CA LEU A 334 -14.36 -2.03 10.62
C LEU A 334 -13.40 -2.84 9.73
N PHE A 335 -13.31 -2.50 8.45
CA PHE A 335 -12.36 -3.09 7.51
C PHE A 335 -10.90 -2.89 7.96
N ALA A 336 -10.60 -1.78 8.62
CA ALA A 336 -9.28 -1.52 9.18
C ALA A 336 -8.99 -2.31 10.47
N GLU A 337 -10.03 -2.73 11.19
CA GLU A 337 -9.92 -3.30 12.52
C GLU A 337 -10.04 -4.83 12.52
N ASN A 338 -11.00 -5.38 11.76
CA ASN A 338 -11.30 -6.81 11.77
C ASN A 338 -11.96 -7.27 10.46
N LEU A 339 -11.19 -8.02 9.66
CA LEU A 339 -11.65 -8.53 8.37
C LEU A 339 -12.88 -9.45 8.49
N ASN A 340 -12.91 -10.35 9.47
CA ASN A 340 -14.01 -11.31 9.62
C ASN A 340 -15.31 -10.61 10.03
N ALA A 341 -15.23 -9.67 10.98
CA ALA A 341 -16.38 -8.87 11.37
C ALA A 341 -16.89 -8.02 10.19
N CYS A 342 -15.98 -7.46 9.40
CA CYS A 342 -16.34 -6.69 8.21
C CYS A 342 -17.03 -7.61 7.17
N MET A 343 -16.48 -8.79 6.87
CA MET A 343 -17.10 -9.81 6.00
C MET A 343 -18.54 -10.12 6.42
N TYR A 344 -18.75 -10.40 7.71
CA TYR A 344 -20.09 -10.66 8.23
C TYR A 344 -21.08 -9.52 7.94
N HIS A 345 -20.67 -8.27 8.23
CA HIS A 345 -21.57 -7.14 8.05
C HIS A 345 -21.82 -6.83 6.58
N CYS A 346 -20.80 -6.97 5.72
CA CYS A 346 -20.92 -6.79 4.27
C CYS A 346 -21.85 -7.86 3.67
N LEU A 347 -21.64 -9.14 3.95
CA LEU A 347 -22.51 -10.23 3.49
C LEU A 347 -23.95 -10.09 4.00
N LYS A 348 -24.14 -9.65 5.25
CA LYS A 348 -25.47 -9.37 5.80
C LYS A 348 -26.19 -8.28 4.99
N GLN A 349 -25.47 -7.23 4.61
CA GLN A 349 -26.04 -6.13 3.83
C GLN A 349 -26.37 -6.56 2.39
N GLU A 350 -25.50 -7.33 1.78
CA GLU A 350 -25.70 -7.91 0.46
C GLU A 350 -26.92 -8.83 0.41
N LEU A 351 -27.04 -9.78 1.34
CA LEU A 351 -28.20 -10.66 1.48
C LEU A 351 -29.50 -9.88 1.68
N LYS A 352 -29.47 -8.79 2.44
CA LYS A 352 -30.63 -7.91 2.61
C LYS A 352 -31.03 -7.22 1.30
N HIS A 353 -30.05 -6.79 0.52
CA HIS A 353 -30.26 -6.18 -0.79
C HIS A 353 -30.84 -7.17 -1.79
N LEU A 354 -30.26 -8.36 -1.89
CA LEU A 354 -30.74 -9.45 -2.78
C LEU A 354 -32.17 -9.89 -2.45
N LYS A 355 -32.49 -10.05 -1.15
CA LYS A 355 -33.87 -10.38 -0.72
C LYS A 355 -34.88 -9.32 -1.11
N LYS A 356 -34.54 -8.03 -1.04
CA LYS A 356 -35.44 -6.95 -1.47
C LYS A 356 -35.66 -6.94 -2.98
N GLY A 357 -34.66 -7.33 -3.77
CA GLY A 357 -34.74 -7.43 -5.23
C GLY A 357 -35.48 -8.67 -5.75
N GLY A 358 -35.94 -9.57 -4.89
CA GLY A 358 -36.62 -10.81 -5.29
C GLY A 358 -35.73 -11.83 -6.03
N GLY A 359 -34.41 -11.64 -6.01
CA GLY A 359 -33.45 -12.53 -6.67
C GLY A 359 -33.19 -13.82 -5.87
N ASN A 360 -32.86 -14.90 -6.59
CA ASN A 360 -32.34 -16.11 -5.96
C ASN A 360 -30.98 -15.85 -5.34
N ILE A 361 -30.85 -16.13 -4.04
CA ILE A 361 -29.58 -16.01 -3.33
C ILE A 361 -28.72 -17.22 -3.69
N TYR A 362 -27.53 -16.97 -4.21
CA TYR A 362 -26.56 -18.03 -4.47
C TYR A 362 -26.20 -18.76 -3.16
N PRO A 363 -26.36 -20.11 -3.09
CA PRO A 363 -26.16 -20.85 -1.86
C PRO A 363 -24.81 -20.64 -1.19
N LEU A 364 -23.77 -20.40 -2.00
CA LEU A 364 -22.41 -20.13 -1.51
C LEU A 364 -22.34 -18.82 -0.70
N THR A 365 -23.01 -17.75 -1.15
CA THR A 365 -23.09 -16.47 -0.43
C THR A 365 -23.76 -16.64 0.94
N PHE A 366 -24.81 -17.46 0.99
CA PHE A 366 -25.48 -17.75 2.27
C PHE A 366 -24.57 -18.56 3.21
N ARG A 367 -23.85 -19.57 2.71
CA ARG A 367 -22.88 -20.34 3.50
C ARG A 367 -21.73 -19.44 4.01
N ALA A 368 -21.22 -18.51 3.18
CA ALA A 368 -20.25 -17.53 3.59
C ALA A 368 -20.76 -16.66 4.76
N TYR A 369 -22.01 -16.16 4.63
CA TYR A 369 -22.62 -15.36 5.69
C TYR A 369 -22.72 -16.12 7.02
N GLU A 370 -23.23 -17.37 7.01
CA GLU A 370 -23.35 -18.18 8.24
C GLU A 370 -21.95 -18.43 8.85
N TYR A 371 -20.96 -18.75 8.05
CA TYR A 371 -19.59 -18.94 8.52
C TYR A 371 -19.06 -17.67 9.24
N TYR A 372 -19.11 -16.49 8.58
CA TYR A 372 -18.60 -15.25 9.19
C TYR A 372 -19.47 -14.72 10.32
N LYS A 373 -20.71 -15.11 10.44
CA LYS A 373 -21.55 -14.83 11.61
C LYS A 373 -21.01 -15.50 12.87
N GLU A 374 -20.47 -16.70 12.75
CA GLU A 374 -19.87 -17.46 13.86
C GLU A 374 -18.43 -17.01 14.16
N HIS A 375 -17.66 -16.59 13.15
CA HIS A 375 -16.24 -16.27 13.22
C HIS A 375 -15.92 -14.77 13.22
N ARG A 376 -16.85 -13.92 13.61
CA ARG A 376 -16.72 -12.44 13.58
C ARG A 376 -15.95 -11.82 14.75
N LYS A 377 -15.56 -12.60 15.75
CA LYS A 377 -14.85 -12.12 16.96
C LYS A 377 -13.36 -11.96 16.70
#